data_87eb16b7686229d18a6f3a374d121386
#
_entry.id   87eb16b7686229d18a6f3a374d121386
#
_cell.length_a   1.000
_cell.length_b   1.000
_cell.length_c   1.000
_cell.angle_alpha   90.00
_cell.angle_beta   90.00
_cell.angle_gamma   90.00
#
_symmetry.space_group_name_H-M   'P 1'
#
loop_
_entity.id
_entity.type
_entity.pdbx_description
1 polymer ?
#
loop_
_entity_poly.entity_id
_entity_poly.type
_entity_poly.pdbx_seq_one_letter_code
_entity_poly.pdbx_strand_id
1 'polypeptide(L)'
;MRAFERFVIAVNFFGDFHMDRRDALFGTGLLALSALATIERASAQESAPAQTPHMHHGGHYSALADAAGECVSTGQACVSHCIGLLGKGNKDLAACATSVSQMLALCGALQQLANQNAHYLPALAKVTLDACNDCEAECKKHADRHEPCKACMESCRACANACRAALAT
;
A
#
# COMPACT_ATOMS: atom_id res chain seq x y z
N MET A 1 33.06 -15.78 27.88
CA MET A 1 32.97 -14.35 27.56
C MET A 1 34.08 -13.93 26.63
N ARG A 2 34.18 -14.35 25.38
CA ARG A 2 35.19 -13.90 24.37
C ARG A 2 34.77 -14.19 22.91
N ALA A 3 33.48 -14.37 22.63
CA ALA A 3 33.00 -14.63 21.27
C ALA A 3 32.03 -13.56 20.70
N PHE A 4 31.75 -12.49 21.46
CA PHE A 4 30.77 -11.46 21.08
C PHE A 4 31.37 -10.17 20.50
N GLU A 5 32.71 -10.03 20.57
CA GLU A 5 33.38 -8.77 20.13
C GLU A 5 33.86 -8.76 18.67
N ARG A 6 33.62 -9.83 17.91
CA ARG A 6 34.11 -9.88 16.50
C ARG A 6 33.02 -9.60 15.44
N PHE A 7 31.80 -9.28 15.82
CA PHE A 7 30.71 -9.06 14.86
C PHE A 7 30.36 -7.58 14.62
N VAL A 8 31.00 -6.64 15.29
CA VAL A 8 30.63 -5.20 15.22
C VAL A 8 31.47 -4.41 14.19
N ILE A 9 32.43 -5.00 13.48
CA ILE A 9 33.36 -4.23 12.60
C ILE A 9 33.06 -4.38 11.10
N ALA A 10 31.95 -4.94 10.69
CA ALA A 10 31.65 -5.16 9.26
C ALA A 10 30.48 -4.36 8.67
N VAL A 11 29.97 -3.32 9.31
CA VAL A 11 28.80 -2.55 8.80
C VAL A 11 29.11 -1.07 8.49
N ASN A 12 30.37 -0.64 8.51
CA ASN A 12 30.76 0.75 8.20
C ASN A 12 31.38 0.93 6.80
N PHE A 13 30.88 0.23 5.78
CA PHE A 13 31.31 0.48 4.40
C PHE A 13 30.12 0.70 3.45
N PHE A 14 29.14 1.53 3.87
CA PHE A 14 28.24 2.16 2.94
C PHE A 14 28.50 3.67 3.02
N GLY A 15 29.38 4.11 2.12
CA GLY A 15 29.76 5.50 2.00
C GLY A 15 28.55 6.40 1.74
N ASP A 16 28.57 7.54 2.38
CA ASP A 16 27.73 8.70 2.15
C ASP A 16 27.55 8.98 0.65
N PHE A 17 26.43 8.56 0.09
CA PHE A 17 25.95 9.08 -1.19
C PHE A 17 25.05 10.28 -0.90
N HIS A 18 25.66 11.37 -0.44
CA HIS A 18 25.02 12.67 -0.34
C HIS A 18 24.84 13.24 -1.75
N MET A 19 23.72 12.93 -2.39
CA MET A 19 23.33 13.54 -3.65
C MET A 19 22.68 14.89 -3.36
N ASP A 20 23.51 15.94 -3.41
CA ASP A 20 23.06 17.33 -3.26
C ASP A 20 22.27 17.73 -4.51
N ARG A 21 20.95 17.94 -4.35
CA ARG A 21 20.02 18.32 -5.43
C ARG A 21 20.18 19.77 -5.90
N ARG A 22 21.21 20.49 -5.42
CA ARG A 22 21.40 21.92 -5.72
C ARG A 22 22.35 22.22 -6.85
N ASP A 23 23.15 21.25 -7.34
CA ASP A 23 24.18 21.49 -8.35
C ASP A 23 23.74 21.35 -9.82
N ALA A 24 22.44 21.19 -10.10
CA ALA A 24 21.93 21.00 -11.47
C ALA A 24 21.42 22.28 -12.14
N LEU A 25 21.63 23.48 -11.59
CA LEU A 25 21.04 24.72 -12.14
C LEU A 25 22.02 25.80 -12.57
N PHE A 26 23.29 25.52 -12.81
CA PHE A 26 24.20 26.51 -13.45
C PHE A 26 24.88 25.90 -14.67
N GLY A 27 24.18 25.90 -15.78
CA GLY A 27 24.69 25.67 -17.13
C GLY A 27 24.24 26.80 -18.04
N THR A 28 25.11 27.80 -18.19
CA THR A 28 25.03 28.95 -19.07
C THR A 28 24.76 28.58 -20.53
N GLY A 29 23.85 29.29 -21.18
CA GLY A 29 23.65 29.23 -22.61
C GLY A 29 22.84 30.43 -23.09
N LEU A 30 23.57 31.54 -23.38
CA LEU A 30 23.05 32.75 -24.06
C LEU A 30 22.79 32.47 -25.55
N LEU A 31 21.81 33.20 -26.10
CA LEU A 31 21.57 33.57 -27.52
C LEU A 31 20.72 32.60 -28.36
N ALA A 32 19.50 33.06 -28.69
CA ALA A 32 19.10 33.46 -30.03
C ALA A 32 17.69 34.07 -30.05
N LEU A 33 17.61 35.26 -30.66
CA LEU A 33 16.41 36.05 -30.96
C LEU A 33 15.49 35.36 -32.00
N SER A 34 14.19 35.74 -31.87
CA SER A 34 13.21 35.92 -32.95
C SER A 34 12.65 34.71 -33.67
N ALA A 35 11.36 34.42 -33.34
CA ALA A 35 10.27 34.32 -34.31
C ALA A 35 8.93 34.39 -33.57
N LEU A 36 8.18 35.49 -33.78
CA LEU A 36 6.75 35.54 -33.49
C LEU A 36 6.05 34.54 -34.42
N ALA A 37 5.63 33.42 -33.89
CA ALA A 37 4.63 32.56 -34.50
C ALA A 37 3.41 32.60 -33.59
N THR A 38 2.34 33.23 -34.03
CA THR A 38 1.01 33.16 -33.49
C THR A 38 0.54 31.69 -33.57
N ILE A 39 0.67 30.96 -32.48
CA ILE A 39 0.06 29.63 -32.38
C ILE A 39 -1.37 29.88 -31.92
N GLU A 40 -2.32 29.78 -32.84
CA GLU A 40 -3.73 29.59 -32.54
C GLU A 40 -3.85 28.38 -31.61
N ARG A 41 -4.33 28.64 -30.39
CA ARG A 41 -4.71 27.58 -29.43
C ARG A 41 -5.92 26.87 -29.99
N ALA A 42 -5.70 25.87 -30.81
CA ALA A 42 -6.68 24.82 -31.00
C ALA A 42 -6.81 24.09 -29.63
N SER A 43 -7.90 24.37 -28.92
CA SER A 43 -8.31 23.58 -27.74
C SER A 43 -8.71 22.19 -28.23
N ALA A 44 -7.72 21.32 -28.45
CA ALA A 44 -7.98 19.89 -28.52
C ALA A 44 -8.34 19.46 -27.10
N GLN A 45 -9.66 19.36 -26.88
CA GLN A 45 -10.23 18.72 -25.72
C GLN A 45 -9.95 17.23 -25.91
N GLU A 46 -8.78 16.82 -25.40
CA GLU A 46 -8.38 15.41 -25.35
C GLU A 46 -9.35 14.72 -24.42
N SER A 47 -10.34 14.07 -25.00
CA SER A 47 -11.25 13.19 -24.29
C SER A 47 -10.39 12.10 -23.67
N ALA A 48 -10.26 12.10 -22.35
CA ALA A 48 -9.63 11.02 -21.62
C ALA A 48 -10.23 9.70 -22.12
N PRO A 49 -9.42 8.73 -22.52
CA PRO A 49 -9.94 7.44 -22.93
C PRO A 49 -10.76 6.89 -21.76
N ALA A 50 -12.03 6.57 -22.03
CA ALA A 50 -12.89 5.87 -21.10
C ALA A 50 -12.10 4.63 -20.63
N GLN A 51 -11.78 4.59 -19.33
CA GLN A 51 -11.15 3.43 -18.73
C GLN A 51 -12.14 2.28 -18.91
N THR A 52 -11.91 1.43 -19.89
CA THR A 52 -12.62 0.16 -20.00
C THR A 52 -12.39 -0.57 -18.69
N PRO A 53 -13.46 -1.07 -18.02
CA PRO A 53 -13.27 -1.94 -16.87
C PRO A 53 -12.34 -3.07 -17.31
N HIS A 54 -11.17 -3.18 -16.70
CA HIS A 54 -10.29 -4.31 -16.92
C HIS A 54 -11.06 -5.54 -16.45
N MET A 55 -11.70 -6.23 -17.39
CA MET A 55 -12.28 -7.56 -17.18
C MET A 55 -11.10 -8.46 -16.82
N HIS A 56 -10.82 -8.60 -15.53
CA HIS A 56 -9.91 -9.62 -15.05
C HIS A 56 -10.48 -10.95 -15.50
N HIS A 57 -9.87 -11.55 -16.51
CA HIS A 57 -10.17 -12.91 -16.92
C HIS A 57 -10.04 -13.78 -15.69
N GLY A 58 -11.17 -14.31 -15.18
CA GLY A 58 -11.31 -14.91 -13.87
C GLY A 58 -10.29 -16.03 -13.62
N GLY A 59 -9.13 -15.66 -13.08
CA GLY A 59 -8.23 -16.62 -12.49
C GLY A 59 -8.90 -17.31 -11.32
N HIS A 60 -8.47 -18.53 -11.00
CA HIS A 60 -9.04 -19.32 -9.90
C HIS A 60 -9.15 -18.55 -8.57
N TYR A 61 -8.26 -17.57 -8.34
CA TYR A 61 -8.21 -16.74 -7.13
C TYR A 61 -8.57 -15.26 -7.36
N SER A 62 -9.31 -14.92 -8.43
CA SER A 62 -9.66 -13.50 -8.72
C SER A 62 -10.42 -12.85 -7.56
N ALA A 63 -11.44 -13.52 -7.01
CA ALA A 63 -12.19 -13.00 -5.88
C ALA A 63 -11.33 -12.75 -4.63
N LEU A 64 -10.30 -13.59 -4.40
CA LEU A 64 -9.34 -13.38 -3.32
C LEU A 64 -8.44 -12.18 -3.59
N ALA A 65 -7.98 -12.01 -4.84
CA ALA A 65 -7.17 -10.87 -5.25
C ALA A 65 -7.93 -9.55 -5.08
N ASP A 66 -9.20 -9.52 -5.48
CA ASP A 66 -10.07 -8.34 -5.37
C ASP A 66 -10.32 -7.98 -3.88
N ALA A 67 -10.65 -8.97 -3.05
CA ALA A 67 -10.86 -8.76 -1.62
C ALA A 67 -9.58 -8.28 -0.90
N ALA A 68 -8.42 -8.82 -1.26
CA ALA A 68 -7.13 -8.37 -0.73
C ALA A 68 -6.79 -6.95 -1.18
N GLY A 69 -7.08 -6.60 -2.44
CA GLY A 69 -6.91 -5.24 -2.98
C GLY A 69 -7.76 -4.20 -2.27
N GLU A 70 -9.03 -4.53 -1.98
CA GLU A 70 -9.91 -3.65 -1.22
C GLU A 70 -9.41 -3.47 0.22
N CYS A 71 -8.90 -4.54 0.86
CA CYS A 71 -8.25 -4.45 2.17
C CYS A 71 -7.02 -3.52 2.15
N VAL A 72 -6.23 -3.55 1.08
CA VAL A 72 -5.08 -2.64 0.92
C VAL A 72 -5.56 -1.19 0.81
N SER A 73 -6.56 -0.92 -0.02
CA SER A 73 -7.08 0.43 -0.24
C SER A 73 -7.65 1.04 1.05
N THR A 74 -8.57 0.34 1.70
CA THR A 74 -9.21 0.81 2.95
C THR A 74 -8.23 0.84 4.12
N GLY A 75 -7.30 -0.10 4.18
CA GLY A 75 -6.24 -0.15 5.19
C GLY A 75 -5.30 1.05 5.11
N GLN A 76 -4.90 1.48 3.91
CA GLN A 76 -4.09 2.69 3.71
C GLN A 76 -4.80 3.94 4.21
N ALA A 77 -6.09 4.09 3.92
CA ALA A 77 -6.89 5.19 4.45
C ALA A 77 -6.99 5.14 5.98
N CYS A 78 -7.21 3.96 6.56
CA CYS A 78 -7.30 3.76 7.99
C CYS A 78 -5.98 4.07 8.71
N VAL A 79 -4.85 3.53 8.26
CA VAL A 79 -3.54 3.79 8.90
C VAL A 79 -3.15 5.26 8.81
N SER A 80 -3.41 5.92 7.68
CA SER A 80 -3.16 7.36 7.51
C SER A 80 -3.98 8.19 8.52
N HIS A 81 -5.26 7.85 8.69
CA HIS A 81 -6.14 8.47 9.69
C HIS A 81 -5.62 8.26 11.11
N CYS A 82 -5.27 7.02 11.48
CA CYS A 82 -4.73 6.70 12.79
C CYS A 82 -3.44 7.46 13.10
N ILE A 83 -2.49 7.52 12.16
CA ILE A 83 -1.24 8.27 12.31
C ILE A 83 -1.52 9.76 12.50
N GLY A 84 -2.45 10.34 11.76
CA GLY A 84 -2.85 11.74 11.91
C GLY A 84 -3.40 12.07 13.30
N LEU A 85 -4.16 11.15 13.91
CA LEU A 85 -4.69 11.33 15.29
C LEU A 85 -3.63 11.05 16.35
N LEU A 86 -2.75 10.08 16.14
CA LEU A 86 -1.59 9.83 17.02
C LEU A 86 -0.67 11.06 17.08
N GLY A 87 -0.42 11.71 15.94
CA GLY A 87 0.34 12.97 15.87
C GLY A 87 -0.29 14.13 16.64
N LYS A 88 -1.61 14.08 16.89
CA LYS A 88 -2.35 15.03 17.74
C LYS A 88 -2.45 14.59 19.21
N GLY A 89 -1.74 13.52 19.58
CA GLY A 89 -1.68 13.01 20.95
C GLY A 89 -2.77 12.00 21.34
N ASN A 90 -3.64 11.60 20.41
CA ASN A 90 -4.62 10.55 20.69
C ASN A 90 -3.97 9.16 20.61
N LYS A 91 -3.62 8.58 21.74
CA LYS A 91 -2.92 7.30 21.83
C LYS A 91 -3.82 6.06 21.66
N ASP A 92 -5.13 6.22 21.72
CA ASP A 92 -6.09 5.10 21.67
C ASP A 92 -6.01 4.32 20.37
N LEU A 93 -5.54 4.96 19.29
CA LEU A 93 -5.45 4.36 17.95
C LEU A 93 -4.13 3.62 17.67
N ALA A 94 -3.21 3.55 18.65
CA ALA A 94 -1.89 2.94 18.42
C ALA A 94 -1.98 1.45 18.06
N ALA A 95 -2.82 0.68 18.77
CA ALA A 95 -3.03 -0.73 18.49
C ALA A 95 -3.68 -0.95 17.10
N CYS A 96 -4.68 -0.11 16.76
CA CYS A 96 -5.31 -0.14 15.43
C CYS A 96 -4.28 0.15 14.33
N ALA A 97 -3.46 1.21 14.44
CA ALA A 97 -2.43 1.53 13.46
C ALA A 97 -1.43 0.38 13.26
N THR A 98 -1.02 -0.27 14.36
CA THR A 98 -0.10 -1.43 14.30
C THR A 98 -0.73 -2.61 13.58
N SER A 99 -1.96 -2.99 13.96
CA SER A 99 -2.67 -4.11 13.36
C SER A 99 -2.95 -3.89 11.87
N VAL A 100 -3.40 -2.69 11.49
CA VAL A 100 -3.60 -2.32 10.07
C VAL A 100 -2.30 -2.40 9.28
N SER A 101 -1.16 -1.94 9.84
CA SER A 101 0.13 -1.99 9.15
C SER A 101 0.57 -3.44 8.88
N GLN A 102 0.34 -4.36 9.81
CA GLN A 102 0.64 -5.78 9.64
C GLN A 102 -0.26 -6.42 8.59
N MET A 103 -1.56 -6.15 8.64
CA MET A 103 -2.54 -6.61 7.65
C MET A 103 -2.18 -6.11 6.25
N LEU A 104 -1.80 -4.85 6.08
CA LEU A 104 -1.43 -4.26 4.79
C LEU A 104 -0.27 -5.01 4.11
N ALA A 105 0.76 -5.40 4.88
CA ALA A 105 1.90 -6.14 4.35
C ALA A 105 1.47 -7.50 3.79
N LEU A 106 0.59 -8.21 4.51
CA LEU A 106 0.12 -9.54 4.13
C LEU A 106 -0.91 -9.48 2.99
N CYS A 107 -1.87 -8.56 3.04
CA CYS A 107 -2.87 -8.39 1.97
C CYS A 107 -2.23 -7.94 0.67
N GLY A 108 -1.21 -7.06 0.70
CA GLY A 108 -0.46 -6.67 -0.50
C GLY A 108 0.23 -7.85 -1.18
N ALA A 109 0.91 -8.70 -0.39
CA ALA A 109 1.51 -9.93 -0.90
C ALA A 109 0.46 -10.93 -1.40
N LEU A 110 -0.66 -11.08 -0.67
CA LEU A 110 -1.76 -11.98 -1.04
C LEU A 110 -2.37 -11.60 -2.38
N GLN A 111 -2.66 -10.32 -2.60
CA GLN A 111 -3.19 -9.82 -3.87
C GLN A 111 -2.26 -10.17 -5.05
N GLN A 112 -0.96 -9.91 -4.90
CA GLN A 112 0.02 -10.20 -5.94
C GLN A 112 0.09 -11.69 -6.26
N LEU A 113 0.17 -12.55 -5.23
CA LEU A 113 0.28 -14.00 -5.41
C LEU A 113 -1.02 -14.63 -5.93
N ALA A 114 -2.18 -14.08 -5.55
CA ALA A 114 -3.47 -14.52 -6.07
C ALA A 114 -3.59 -14.26 -7.58
N ASN A 115 -3.17 -13.09 -8.05
CA ASN A 115 -3.14 -12.75 -9.47
C ASN A 115 -2.19 -13.66 -10.29
N GLN A 116 -1.17 -14.22 -9.64
CA GLN A 116 -0.20 -15.12 -10.28
C GLN A 116 -0.56 -16.61 -10.15
N ASN A 117 -1.65 -16.95 -9.47
CA ASN A 117 -2.00 -18.34 -9.10
C ASN A 117 -0.80 -19.09 -8.46
N ALA A 118 -0.06 -18.40 -7.58
CA ALA A 118 1.19 -18.90 -7.02
C ALA A 118 0.96 -20.07 -6.04
N HIS A 119 1.84 -21.06 -6.09
CA HIS A 119 1.73 -22.26 -5.22
C HIS A 119 1.88 -21.95 -3.72
N TYR A 120 2.44 -20.79 -3.35
CA TYR A 120 2.53 -20.34 -1.96
C TYR A 120 1.22 -19.81 -1.40
N LEU A 121 0.22 -19.60 -2.26
CA LEU A 121 -1.01 -18.89 -1.91
C LEU A 121 -1.75 -19.51 -0.72
N PRO A 122 -1.92 -20.86 -0.60
CA PRO A 122 -2.63 -21.43 0.54
C PRO A 122 -1.94 -21.12 1.88
N ALA A 123 -0.61 -21.17 1.94
CA ALA A 123 0.15 -20.84 3.14
C ALA A 123 -0.01 -19.37 3.53
N LEU A 124 0.09 -18.46 2.55
CA LEU A 124 -0.08 -17.04 2.78
C LEU A 124 -1.53 -16.69 3.15
N ALA A 125 -2.52 -17.29 2.49
CA ALA A 125 -3.93 -17.06 2.79
C ALA A 125 -4.28 -17.42 4.25
N LYS A 126 -3.67 -18.48 4.80
CA LYS A 126 -3.85 -18.84 6.21
C LYS A 126 -3.35 -17.76 7.15
N VAL A 127 -2.14 -17.26 6.94
CA VAL A 127 -1.56 -16.19 7.79
C VAL A 127 -2.32 -14.88 7.61
N THR A 128 -2.72 -14.57 6.37
CA THR A 128 -3.49 -13.35 6.08
C THR A 128 -4.88 -13.39 6.70
N LEU A 129 -5.53 -14.57 6.74
CA LEU A 129 -6.79 -14.77 7.44
C LEU A 129 -6.69 -14.32 8.91
N ASP A 130 -5.65 -14.79 9.62
CA ASP A 130 -5.44 -14.43 11.02
C ASP A 130 -5.21 -12.91 11.18
N ALA A 131 -4.37 -12.33 10.35
CA ALA A 131 -4.11 -10.88 10.37
C ALA A 131 -5.36 -10.04 10.05
N CYS A 132 -6.21 -10.48 9.12
CA CYS A 132 -7.49 -9.81 8.83
C CYS A 132 -8.46 -9.90 10.02
N ASN A 133 -8.53 -11.04 10.70
CA ASN A 133 -9.36 -11.18 11.91
C ASN A 133 -8.88 -10.25 13.04
N ASP A 134 -7.56 -10.17 13.27
CA ASP A 134 -6.98 -9.29 14.29
C ASP A 134 -7.22 -7.81 13.95
N CYS A 135 -7.05 -7.43 12.66
CA CYS A 135 -7.31 -6.08 12.19
C CYS A 135 -8.80 -5.73 12.29
N GLU A 136 -9.72 -6.63 11.94
CA GLU A 136 -11.15 -6.44 12.13
C GLU A 136 -11.48 -6.17 13.60
N ALA A 137 -10.93 -6.96 14.52
CA ALA A 137 -11.18 -6.81 15.95
C ALA A 137 -10.67 -5.47 16.51
N GLU A 138 -9.48 -5.01 16.08
CA GLU A 138 -8.93 -3.71 16.48
C GLU A 138 -9.71 -2.55 15.88
N CYS A 139 -10.00 -2.57 14.57
CA CYS A 139 -10.76 -1.51 13.91
C CYS A 139 -12.19 -1.37 14.48
N LYS A 140 -12.82 -2.49 14.87
CA LYS A 140 -14.16 -2.49 15.47
C LYS A 140 -14.28 -1.62 16.72
N LYS A 141 -13.22 -1.51 17.52
CA LYS A 141 -13.19 -0.66 18.73
C LYS A 141 -13.37 0.82 18.42
N HIS A 142 -13.13 1.22 17.18
CA HIS A 142 -13.10 2.61 16.72
C HIS A 142 -14.11 2.93 15.61
N ALA A 143 -14.77 1.91 15.06
CA ALA A 143 -15.64 1.99 13.89
C ALA A 143 -16.79 3.00 14.04
N ASP A 144 -17.39 3.11 15.22
CA ASP A 144 -18.53 4.01 15.48
C ASP A 144 -18.14 5.49 15.44
N ARG A 145 -16.84 5.80 15.65
CA ARG A 145 -16.33 7.18 15.71
C ARG A 145 -15.45 7.57 14.55
N HIS A 146 -14.98 6.59 13.78
CA HIS A 146 -13.99 6.79 12.72
C HIS A 146 -14.36 5.97 11.48
N GLU A 147 -14.92 6.64 10.47
CA GLU A 147 -15.32 5.99 9.22
C GLU A 147 -14.19 5.21 8.53
N PRO A 148 -12.91 5.68 8.48
CA PRO A 148 -11.82 4.87 7.92
C PRO A 148 -11.58 3.55 8.67
N CYS A 149 -11.79 3.54 10.01
CA CYS A 149 -11.68 2.29 10.79
C CYS A 149 -12.84 1.35 10.48
N LYS A 150 -14.06 1.88 10.26
CA LYS A 150 -15.22 1.09 9.88
C LYS A 150 -15.05 0.44 8.50
N ALA A 151 -14.64 1.21 7.50
CA ALA A 151 -14.37 0.70 6.16
C ALA A 151 -13.28 -0.39 6.17
N CYS A 152 -12.19 -0.18 6.91
CA CYS A 152 -11.14 -1.17 7.08
C CYS A 152 -11.63 -2.44 7.78
N MET A 153 -12.45 -2.32 8.82
CA MET A 153 -13.07 -3.46 9.51
C MET A 153 -13.91 -4.31 8.54
N GLU A 154 -14.74 -3.67 7.72
CA GLU A 154 -15.62 -4.35 6.77
C GLU A 154 -14.82 -5.06 5.67
N SER A 155 -13.79 -4.43 5.11
CA SER A 155 -12.91 -5.04 4.10
C SER A 155 -12.08 -6.19 4.67
N CYS A 156 -11.58 -6.08 5.91
CA CYS A 156 -10.89 -7.18 6.59
C CYS A 156 -11.79 -8.41 6.74
N ARG A 157 -13.05 -8.21 7.12
CA ARG A 157 -14.04 -9.29 7.19
C ARG A 157 -14.26 -9.96 5.83
N ALA A 158 -14.39 -9.17 4.77
CA ALA A 158 -14.56 -9.68 3.41
C ALA A 158 -13.34 -10.48 2.94
N CYS A 159 -12.13 -9.96 3.18
CA CYS A 159 -10.89 -10.63 2.84
C CYS A 159 -10.69 -11.94 3.64
N ALA A 160 -11.00 -11.94 4.94
CA ALA A 160 -10.98 -13.15 5.77
C ALA A 160 -11.92 -14.25 5.21
N ASN A 161 -13.11 -13.87 4.74
CA ASN A 161 -14.04 -14.82 4.13
C ASN A 161 -13.49 -15.35 2.79
N ALA A 162 -12.88 -14.50 1.96
CA ALA A 162 -12.24 -14.92 0.71
C ALA A 162 -11.05 -15.86 0.96
N CYS A 163 -10.24 -15.60 2.00
CA CYS A 163 -9.18 -16.52 2.42
C CYS A 163 -9.74 -17.90 2.82
N ARG A 164 -10.81 -17.95 3.63
CA ARG A 164 -11.46 -19.23 4.01
C ARG A 164 -11.97 -19.99 2.79
N ALA A 165 -12.60 -19.30 1.83
CA ALA A 165 -13.07 -19.92 0.60
C ALA A 165 -11.91 -20.50 -0.23
N ALA A 166 -10.81 -19.76 -0.37
CA ALA A 166 -9.63 -20.22 -1.10
C ALA A 166 -8.91 -21.41 -0.42
N LEU A 167 -9.02 -21.56 0.89
CA LEU A 167 -8.45 -22.69 1.64
C LEU A 167 -9.32 -23.96 1.61
N ALA A 168 -10.59 -23.84 1.22
CA ALA A 168 -11.53 -24.95 1.12
C ALA A 168 -11.52 -25.67 -0.24
N THR A 169 -10.81 -25.13 -1.23
CA THR A 169 -10.65 -25.66 -2.60
C THR A 169 -9.44 -26.54 -2.73
#